data_0b31f380e26e99886fcec06a85fdff79
#
_entry.id   0b31f380e26e99886fcec06a85fdff79
#
_cell.length_a   1.000
_cell.length_b   1.000
_cell.length_c   1.000
_cell.angle_alpha   90.00
_cell.angle_beta   90.00
_cell.angle_gamma   90.00
#
_symmetry.space_group_name_H-M   'P 1'
#
loop_
_entity.id
_entity.type
_entity.pdbx_description
1 polymer ?
#
loop_
_entity_poly.entity_id
_entity_poly.type
_entity_poly.pdbx_seq_one_letter_code
_entity_poly.pdbx_strand_id
1 'polypeptide(L)'
;MPDKFKATPLQNPALKYLTAYSEQVQGQVQQMLEQKTLPKYLLAKYPRIHEVGNDKALRNYVMSFKNQYLKKSAPLSQIKYDDKIHIINNALGLHTYVSRVQGNKLKSKHEIRIGSLFKKAPEAFLAMIVVHELAHLKEKEHNKAFYKLCQSMLPDYHQLELDLRIYLTQVEQQGEIY
;
A
#
# COMPACT_ATOMS: atom_id res chain seq x y z
N MET A 1 -11.49 22.67 -41.35
CA MET A 1 -10.33 22.20 -40.59
C MET A 1 -10.80 21.09 -39.68
N PRO A 2 -10.44 19.85 -39.90
CA PRO A 2 -10.93 18.78 -39.03
C PRO A 2 -10.16 18.78 -37.72
N ASP A 3 -10.93 18.71 -36.65
CA ASP A 3 -10.49 18.55 -35.26
C ASP A 3 -9.54 17.37 -35.13
N LYS A 4 -8.34 17.64 -34.63
CA LYS A 4 -7.39 16.60 -34.21
C LYS A 4 -7.94 15.97 -32.94
N PHE A 5 -8.66 14.86 -33.07
CA PHE A 5 -8.87 13.93 -31.96
C PHE A 5 -7.50 13.58 -31.39
N LYS A 6 -7.16 14.16 -30.24
CA LYS A 6 -6.08 13.64 -29.40
C LYS A 6 -6.55 12.28 -28.90
N ALA A 7 -6.10 11.22 -29.53
CA ALA A 7 -6.26 9.89 -29.01
C ALA A 7 -5.64 9.87 -27.61
N THR A 8 -6.48 9.60 -26.60
CA THR A 8 -6.00 9.31 -25.24
C THR A 8 -5.03 8.13 -25.38
N PRO A 9 -3.80 8.22 -24.87
CA PRO A 9 -2.89 7.10 -24.93
C PRO A 9 -3.58 5.88 -24.34
N LEU A 10 -3.62 4.77 -25.06
CA LEU A 10 -4.07 3.48 -24.56
C LEU A 10 -3.23 3.19 -23.31
N GLN A 11 -3.85 3.30 -22.14
CA GLN A 11 -3.18 2.99 -20.88
C GLN A 11 -2.73 1.53 -20.96
N ASN A 12 -1.41 1.30 -20.86
CA ASN A 12 -0.86 -0.04 -20.86
C ASN A 12 -1.37 -0.80 -19.63
N PRO A 13 -2.19 -1.87 -19.78
CA PRO A 13 -2.74 -2.61 -18.64
C PRO A 13 -1.68 -3.17 -17.71
N ALA A 14 -0.47 -3.43 -18.23
CA ALA A 14 0.66 -3.90 -17.46
C ALA A 14 1.17 -2.88 -16.42
N LEU A 15 0.88 -1.58 -16.63
CA LEU A 15 1.34 -0.48 -15.79
C LEU A 15 0.21 0.15 -14.96
N LYS A 16 -0.90 -0.55 -14.74
CA LYS A 16 -2.09 -0.02 -14.05
C LYS A 16 -1.82 0.57 -12.66
N TYR A 17 -0.81 0.06 -11.94
CA TYR A 17 -0.42 0.60 -10.63
C TYR A 17 0.36 1.92 -10.71
N LEU A 18 0.85 2.27 -11.90
CA LEU A 18 1.74 3.41 -12.14
C LEU A 18 1.06 4.55 -12.92
N THR A 19 -0.24 4.47 -13.16
CA THR A 19 -0.98 5.46 -13.98
C THR A 19 -0.93 6.89 -13.44
N ALA A 20 -0.72 7.06 -12.14
CA ALA A 20 -0.56 8.38 -11.49
C ALA A 20 0.85 8.96 -11.60
N TYR A 21 1.82 8.21 -12.11
CA TYR A 21 3.20 8.65 -12.26
C TYR A 21 3.50 9.15 -13.68
N SER A 22 4.62 9.87 -13.83
CA SER A 22 5.01 10.44 -15.12
C SER A 22 5.24 9.36 -16.18
N GLU A 23 5.07 9.73 -17.45
CA GLU A 23 5.37 8.86 -18.59
C GLU A 23 6.82 8.35 -18.57
N GLN A 24 7.76 9.18 -18.07
CA GLN A 24 9.15 8.79 -17.90
C GLN A 24 9.30 7.61 -16.94
N VAL A 25 8.66 7.67 -15.76
CA VAL A 25 8.68 6.56 -14.77
C VAL A 25 8.03 5.32 -15.35
N GLN A 26 6.85 5.46 -15.98
CA GLN A 26 6.16 4.35 -16.62
C GLN A 26 7.01 3.70 -17.72
N GLY A 27 7.67 4.49 -18.57
CA GLY A 27 8.54 3.99 -19.63
C GLY A 27 9.77 3.25 -19.09
N GLN A 28 10.39 3.74 -18.02
CA GLN A 28 11.51 3.05 -17.38
C GLN A 28 11.09 1.69 -16.80
N VAL A 29 9.95 1.62 -16.11
CA VAL A 29 9.44 0.35 -15.56
C VAL A 29 9.06 -0.61 -16.69
N GLN A 30 8.43 -0.13 -17.77
CA GLN A 30 8.10 -0.93 -18.94
C GLN A 30 9.37 -1.56 -19.54
N GLN A 31 10.42 -0.77 -19.75
CA GLN A 31 11.69 -1.25 -20.27
C GLN A 31 12.30 -2.33 -19.36
N MET A 32 12.26 -2.12 -18.03
CA MET A 32 12.78 -3.09 -17.08
C MET A 32 11.97 -4.39 -17.07
N LEU A 33 10.65 -4.33 -17.26
CA LEU A 33 9.80 -5.51 -17.44
C LEU A 33 10.19 -6.30 -18.70
N GLU A 34 10.31 -5.62 -19.84
CA GLU A 34 10.67 -6.22 -21.12
C GLU A 34 12.06 -6.90 -21.07
N GLN A 35 13.01 -6.25 -20.41
CA GLN A 35 14.36 -6.76 -20.21
C GLN A 35 14.48 -7.80 -19.08
N LYS A 36 13.39 -8.03 -18.32
CA LYS A 36 13.37 -8.92 -17.14
C LYS A 36 14.41 -8.53 -16.06
N THR A 37 14.70 -7.23 -15.94
CA THR A 37 15.68 -6.70 -14.98
C THR A 37 15.04 -6.18 -13.68
N LEU A 38 13.70 -6.09 -13.65
CA LEU A 38 12.95 -5.56 -12.52
C LEU A 38 13.19 -6.36 -11.22
N PRO A 39 13.21 -7.71 -11.22
CA PRO A 39 13.55 -8.49 -10.03
C PRO A 39 14.91 -8.13 -9.46
N LYS A 40 15.94 -8.02 -10.32
CA LYS A 40 17.29 -7.65 -9.92
C LYS A 40 17.32 -6.26 -9.26
N TYR A 41 16.63 -5.29 -9.84
CA TYR A 41 16.51 -3.94 -9.27
C TYR A 41 15.89 -3.96 -7.88
N LEU A 42 14.74 -4.64 -7.71
CA LEU A 42 14.03 -4.72 -6.44
C LEU A 42 14.84 -5.47 -5.37
N LEU A 43 15.43 -6.61 -5.71
CA LEU A 43 16.26 -7.40 -4.79
C LEU A 43 17.54 -6.68 -4.37
N ALA A 44 18.13 -5.87 -5.25
CA ALA A 44 19.29 -5.05 -4.88
C ALA A 44 18.92 -3.97 -3.85
N LYS A 45 17.72 -3.41 -3.95
CA LYS A 45 17.23 -2.36 -3.03
C LYS A 45 16.59 -2.93 -1.77
N TYR A 46 15.90 -4.04 -1.88
CA TYR A 46 15.17 -4.73 -0.81
C TYR A 46 15.50 -6.22 -0.77
N PRO A 47 16.68 -6.60 -0.25
CA PRO A 47 17.18 -7.98 -0.36
C PRO A 47 16.51 -8.99 0.58
N ARG A 48 15.74 -8.54 1.55
CA ARG A 48 15.22 -9.40 2.62
C ARG A 48 13.73 -9.15 2.88
N ILE A 49 13.01 -10.24 3.16
CA ILE A 49 11.68 -10.20 3.72
C ILE A 49 11.73 -9.94 5.23
N HIS A 50 10.62 -9.44 5.78
CA HIS A 50 10.46 -9.29 7.23
C HIS A 50 9.99 -10.58 7.91
N GLU A 51 10.00 -10.59 9.26
CA GLU A 51 9.57 -11.75 10.07
C GLU A 51 8.12 -11.62 10.61
N VAL A 52 7.37 -10.59 10.18
CA VAL A 52 6.00 -10.32 10.61
C VAL A 52 5.01 -11.17 9.81
N GLY A 53 5.07 -12.50 9.94
CA GLY A 53 4.35 -13.44 9.08
C GLY A 53 2.97 -13.89 9.59
N ASN A 54 2.49 -13.42 10.75
CA ASN A 54 1.20 -13.80 11.33
C ASN A 54 0.48 -12.60 11.96
N ASP A 55 -0.81 -12.77 12.28
CA ASP A 55 -1.66 -11.69 12.80
C ASP A 55 -1.20 -11.13 14.14
N LYS A 56 -0.63 -11.96 15.01
CA LYS A 56 -0.10 -11.52 16.31
C LYS A 56 1.11 -10.58 16.12
N ALA A 57 2.04 -11.00 15.26
CA ALA A 57 3.22 -10.20 14.93
C ALA A 57 2.81 -8.91 14.22
N LEU A 58 1.87 -8.98 13.26
CA LEU A 58 1.32 -7.84 12.57
C LEU A 58 0.66 -6.85 13.54
N ARG A 59 -0.12 -7.36 14.49
CA ARG A 59 -0.75 -6.51 15.52
C ARG A 59 0.30 -5.76 16.34
N ASN A 60 1.33 -6.44 16.80
CA ASN A 60 2.41 -5.81 17.55
C ASN A 60 3.12 -4.73 16.71
N TYR A 61 3.40 -5.03 15.46
CA TYR A 61 4.04 -4.11 14.52
C TYR A 61 3.19 -2.86 14.28
N VAL A 62 1.91 -3.00 13.94
CA VAL A 62 0.97 -1.89 13.76
C VAL A 62 0.81 -1.05 15.03
N MET A 63 0.68 -1.72 16.18
CA MET A 63 0.52 -1.03 17.47
C MET A 63 1.77 -0.25 17.88
N SER A 64 2.98 -0.67 17.47
CA SER A 64 4.20 0.10 17.71
C SER A 64 4.13 1.48 17.03
N PHE A 65 3.77 1.54 15.75
CA PHE A 65 3.54 2.80 15.03
C PHE A 65 2.41 3.61 15.66
N LYS A 66 1.26 2.97 15.91
CA LYS A 66 0.11 3.67 16.50
C LYS A 66 0.45 4.31 17.84
N ASN A 67 1.12 3.58 18.73
CA ASN A 67 1.48 4.06 20.06
C ASN A 67 2.56 5.16 20.01
N GLN A 68 3.41 5.16 19.00
CA GLN A 68 4.42 6.19 18.83
C GLN A 68 3.81 7.49 18.28
N TYR A 69 3.00 7.40 17.23
CA TYR A 69 2.59 8.58 16.45
C TYR A 69 1.11 8.97 16.63
N LEU A 70 0.25 8.03 17.00
CA LEU A 70 -1.20 8.19 17.00
C LEU A 70 -1.84 7.78 18.34
N LYS A 71 -1.19 8.06 19.47
CA LYS A 71 -1.64 7.66 20.82
C LYS A 71 -3.10 8.02 21.12
N LYS A 72 -3.53 9.20 20.68
CA LYS A 72 -4.88 9.74 20.92
C LYS A 72 -5.92 9.35 19.87
N SER A 73 -5.54 8.53 18.88
CA SER A 73 -6.47 8.07 17.85
C SER A 73 -7.39 6.95 18.37
N ALA A 74 -8.47 6.69 17.62
CA ALA A 74 -9.42 5.64 17.94
C ALA A 74 -8.75 4.27 18.14
N PRO A 75 -9.27 3.42 19.03
CA PRO A 75 -8.73 2.09 19.25
C PRO A 75 -8.97 1.19 18.04
N LEU A 76 -8.02 0.30 17.75
CA LEU A 76 -8.14 -0.72 16.72
C LEU A 76 -8.68 -2.01 17.34
N SER A 77 -9.82 -2.46 16.85
CA SER A 77 -10.48 -3.69 17.32
C SER A 77 -9.86 -4.95 16.71
N GLN A 78 -9.51 -4.89 15.43
CA GLN A 78 -8.93 -6.01 14.71
C GLN A 78 -7.78 -5.54 13.80
N ILE A 79 -6.72 -6.33 13.76
CA ILE A 79 -5.59 -6.16 12.84
C ILE A 79 -5.24 -7.56 12.37
N LYS A 80 -5.29 -7.81 11.06
CA LYS A 80 -5.00 -9.13 10.49
C LYS A 80 -4.54 -9.06 9.05
N TYR A 81 -3.88 -10.11 8.61
CA TYR A 81 -3.73 -10.40 7.19
C TYR A 81 -5.04 -10.95 6.62
N ASP A 82 -5.31 -10.65 5.37
CA ASP A 82 -6.54 -11.08 4.69
C ASP A 82 -6.25 -11.52 3.26
N ASP A 83 -6.48 -12.81 2.98
CA ASP A 83 -6.27 -13.42 1.66
C ASP A 83 -7.31 -12.93 0.63
N LYS A 84 -8.42 -12.36 1.09
CA LYS A 84 -9.49 -11.83 0.23
C LYS A 84 -9.22 -10.42 -0.27
N ILE A 85 -8.20 -9.74 0.23
CA ILE A 85 -7.78 -8.46 -0.30
C ILE A 85 -7.01 -8.71 -1.59
N HIS A 86 -7.74 -8.59 -2.69
CA HIS A 86 -7.13 -8.58 -4.02
C HIS A 86 -6.49 -7.20 -4.23
N ILE A 87 -5.20 -7.19 -4.41
CA ILE A 87 -4.39 -6.00 -4.67
C ILE A 87 -4.92 -5.21 -5.87
N ILE A 88 -5.59 -5.91 -6.80
CA ILE A 88 -6.17 -5.34 -8.02
C ILE A 88 -7.27 -4.30 -7.76
N ASN A 89 -8.10 -4.49 -6.73
CA ASN A 89 -9.28 -3.66 -6.50
C ASN A 89 -9.13 -2.64 -5.36
N ASN A 90 -8.23 -2.91 -4.39
CA ASN A 90 -8.05 -2.09 -3.19
C ASN A 90 -6.59 -1.69 -2.97
N ALA A 91 -5.88 -1.48 -4.03
CA ALA A 91 -4.48 -1.10 -4.20
C ALA A 91 -3.48 -1.58 -3.14
N LEU A 92 -3.72 -1.45 -1.83
CA LEU A 92 -2.65 -1.67 -0.84
C LEU A 92 -3.13 -2.31 0.47
N GLY A 93 -4.35 -2.07 0.90
CA GLY A 93 -4.92 -2.56 2.15
C GLY A 93 -6.36 -2.11 2.32
N LEU A 94 -6.95 -2.40 3.45
CA LEU A 94 -8.32 -2.01 3.74
C LEU A 94 -8.48 -1.54 5.19
N HIS A 95 -8.77 -0.25 5.34
CA HIS A 95 -9.26 0.30 6.59
C HIS A 95 -10.78 0.28 6.60
N THR A 96 -11.38 -0.47 7.52
CA THR A 96 -12.82 -0.61 7.61
C THR A 96 -13.35 0.03 8.88
N TYR A 97 -14.37 0.87 8.72
CA TYR A 97 -15.17 1.39 9.82
C TYR A 97 -16.39 0.48 10.01
N VAL A 98 -16.44 -0.24 11.10
CA VAL A 98 -17.63 -1.03 11.44
C VAL A 98 -18.39 -0.32 12.56
N SER A 99 -19.57 0.20 12.24
CA SER A 99 -20.48 0.75 13.23
C SER A 99 -21.37 -0.37 13.77
N ARG A 100 -21.32 -0.61 15.08
CA ARG A 100 -22.25 -1.54 15.77
C ARG A 100 -23.04 -0.78 16.83
N VAL A 101 -24.33 -1.04 16.85
CA VAL A 101 -25.21 -0.56 17.94
C VAL A 101 -25.04 -1.52 19.11
N GLN A 102 -24.61 -1.01 20.24
CA GLN A 102 -24.52 -1.78 21.48
C GLN A 102 -25.29 -0.99 22.57
N GLY A 103 -26.54 -1.41 22.81
CA GLY A 103 -27.50 -0.64 23.58
C GLY A 103 -27.86 0.67 22.84
N ASN A 104 -28.00 1.79 23.56
CA ASN A 104 -28.31 3.11 22.96
C ASN A 104 -27.07 3.86 22.44
N LYS A 105 -25.89 3.24 22.35
CA LYS A 105 -24.64 3.90 21.89
C LYS A 105 -24.10 3.28 20.62
N LEU A 106 -23.91 4.11 19.58
CA LEU A 106 -23.16 3.77 18.39
C LEU A 106 -21.66 3.73 18.76
N LYS A 107 -21.05 2.54 18.70
CA LYS A 107 -19.60 2.38 18.81
C LYS A 107 -19.06 2.07 17.42
N SER A 108 -18.24 2.97 16.87
CA SER A 108 -17.46 2.68 15.67
C SER A 108 -16.26 1.81 16.04
N LYS A 109 -16.06 0.71 15.33
CA LYS A 109 -14.87 -0.11 15.43
C LYS A 109 -14.00 0.13 14.21
N HIS A 110 -12.71 0.34 14.44
CA HIS A 110 -11.71 0.46 13.39
C HIS A 110 -10.97 -0.87 13.24
N GLU A 111 -10.92 -1.36 12.03
CA GLU A 111 -10.22 -2.60 11.67
C GLU A 111 -9.19 -2.30 10.58
N ILE A 112 -8.00 -2.89 10.68
CA ILE A 112 -6.98 -2.85 9.64
C ILE A 112 -6.79 -4.25 9.10
N ARG A 113 -6.90 -4.38 7.79
CA ARG A 113 -6.64 -5.62 7.05
C ARG A 113 -5.55 -5.37 6.03
N ILE A 114 -4.53 -6.18 6.05
CA ILE A 114 -3.39 -6.11 5.13
C ILE A 114 -3.42 -7.33 4.23
N GLY A 115 -3.25 -7.14 2.93
CA GLY A 115 -3.21 -8.25 1.98
C GLY A 115 -2.13 -9.29 2.33
N SER A 116 -2.46 -10.58 2.19
CA SER A 116 -1.54 -11.66 2.58
C SER A 116 -0.24 -11.71 1.77
N LEU A 117 -0.19 -11.06 0.62
CA LEU A 117 1.05 -10.85 -0.14
C LEU A 117 2.15 -10.21 0.73
N PHE A 118 1.76 -9.31 1.62
CA PHE A 118 2.71 -8.60 2.49
C PHE A 118 3.36 -9.49 3.56
N LYS A 119 2.89 -10.71 3.79
CA LYS A 119 3.56 -11.67 4.70
C LYS A 119 4.98 -12.01 4.27
N LYS A 120 5.23 -11.97 2.96
CA LYS A 120 6.52 -12.31 2.34
C LYS A 120 7.14 -11.11 1.61
N ALA A 121 6.81 -9.90 2.02
CA ALA A 121 7.36 -8.69 1.43
C ALA A 121 8.53 -8.14 2.25
N PRO A 122 9.35 -7.24 1.70
CA PRO A 122 10.29 -6.44 2.46
C PRO A 122 9.62 -5.61 3.56
N GLU A 123 10.32 -5.39 4.68
CA GLU A 123 9.79 -4.59 5.79
C GLU A 123 9.39 -3.18 5.35
N ALA A 124 10.14 -2.58 4.44
CA ALA A 124 9.83 -1.25 3.92
C ALA A 124 8.44 -1.17 3.28
N PHE A 125 7.99 -2.23 2.60
CA PHE A 125 6.66 -2.30 2.01
C PHE A 125 5.58 -2.54 3.06
N LEU A 126 5.86 -3.38 4.05
CA LEU A 126 4.95 -3.55 5.18
C LEU A 126 4.79 -2.24 5.98
N ALA A 127 5.88 -1.54 6.26
CA ALA A 127 5.85 -0.24 6.93
C ALA A 127 4.99 0.77 6.15
N MET A 128 5.20 0.85 4.83
CA MET A 128 4.46 1.76 3.96
C MET A 128 2.95 1.50 4.03
N ILE A 129 2.51 0.26 3.86
CA ILE A 129 1.08 -0.06 3.89
C ILE A 129 0.48 0.13 5.30
N VAL A 130 1.20 -0.23 6.34
CA VAL A 130 0.74 -0.03 7.73
C VAL A 130 0.58 1.45 8.05
N VAL A 131 1.52 2.30 7.64
CA VAL A 131 1.43 3.75 7.81
C VAL A 131 0.26 4.34 7.04
N HIS A 132 0.02 3.87 5.80
CA HIS A 132 -1.12 4.25 4.98
C HIS A 132 -2.45 3.97 5.70
N GLU A 133 -2.64 2.74 6.17
CA GLU A 133 -3.87 2.34 6.87
C GLU A 133 -4.03 3.05 8.23
N LEU A 134 -2.94 3.30 8.95
CA LEU A 134 -2.98 4.06 10.19
C LEU A 134 -3.34 5.53 9.97
N ALA A 135 -2.90 6.14 8.87
CA ALA A 135 -3.23 7.53 8.54
C ALA A 135 -4.74 7.71 8.38
N HIS A 136 -5.45 6.70 7.88
CA HIS A 136 -6.91 6.69 7.78
C HIS A 136 -7.66 6.76 9.12
N LEU A 137 -6.99 6.55 10.25
CA LEU A 137 -7.59 6.83 11.56
C LEU A 137 -7.91 8.32 11.78
N LYS A 138 -7.23 9.21 11.04
CA LYS A 138 -7.43 10.66 11.14
C LYS A 138 -7.93 11.29 9.84
N GLU A 139 -7.43 10.81 8.70
CA GLU A 139 -7.69 11.37 7.39
C GLU A 139 -8.35 10.32 6.50
N LYS A 140 -9.63 10.49 6.20
CA LYS A 140 -10.38 9.51 5.38
C LYS A 140 -9.95 9.55 3.91
N GLU A 141 -9.68 10.76 3.41
CA GLU A 141 -9.35 11.02 2.02
C GLU A 141 -7.84 11.15 1.83
N HIS A 142 -7.33 10.73 0.68
CA HIS A 142 -5.91 10.87 0.29
C HIS A 142 -5.57 12.31 -0.10
N ASN A 143 -5.82 13.24 0.80
CA ASN A 143 -5.54 14.66 0.64
C ASN A 143 -4.13 15.03 1.13
N LYS A 144 -3.78 16.32 1.05
CA LYS A 144 -2.48 16.83 1.51
C LYS A 144 -2.20 16.52 2.98
N ALA A 145 -3.24 16.55 3.85
CA ALA A 145 -3.09 16.26 5.28
C ALA A 145 -2.78 14.78 5.51
N PHE A 146 -3.42 13.88 4.75
CA PHE A 146 -3.14 12.45 4.75
C PHE A 146 -1.67 12.16 4.44
N TYR A 147 -1.16 12.66 3.32
CA TYR A 147 0.23 12.43 2.92
C TYR A 147 1.24 13.06 3.88
N LYS A 148 0.94 14.25 4.43
CA LYS A 148 1.77 14.87 5.46
C LYS A 148 1.83 14.01 6.72
N LEU A 149 0.71 13.39 7.11
CA LEU A 149 0.66 12.46 8.24
C LEU A 149 1.47 11.19 7.95
N CYS A 150 1.33 10.59 6.76
CA CYS A 150 2.14 9.44 6.34
C CYS A 150 3.65 9.76 6.41
N GLN A 151 4.07 10.90 5.86
CA GLN A 151 5.48 11.31 5.89
C GLN A 151 6.00 11.61 7.29
N SER A 152 5.15 12.04 8.23
CA SER A 152 5.55 12.24 9.62
C SER A 152 5.85 10.92 10.35
N MET A 153 5.20 9.83 9.94
CA MET A 153 5.42 8.48 10.46
C MET A 153 6.52 7.72 9.71
N LEU A 154 6.67 8.00 8.42
CA LEU A 154 7.59 7.33 7.50
C LEU A 154 8.12 8.35 6.49
N PRO A 155 9.29 8.99 6.75
CA PRO A 155 9.82 10.09 5.92
C PRO A 155 9.90 9.76 4.42
N ASP A 156 10.28 8.54 4.07
CA ASP A 156 10.43 8.07 2.69
C ASP A 156 9.12 7.52 2.08
N TYR A 157 7.96 7.82 2.68
CA TYR A 157 6.66 7.27 2.30
C TYR A 157 6.40 7.29 0.79
N HIS A 158 6.62 8.42 0.12
CA HIS A 158 6.33 8.54 -1.32
C HIS A 158 7.24 7.67 -2.18
N GLN A 159 8.51 7.56 -1.82
CA GLN A 159 9.44 6.68 -2.53
C GLN A 159 9.06 5.22 -2.32
N LEU A 160 8.71 4.85 -1.10
CA LEU A 160 8.28 3.50 -0.78
C LEU A 160 6.93 3.14 -1.44
N GLU A 161 6.04 4.11 -1.57
CA GLU A 161 4.79 3.92 -2.32
C GLU A 161 5.07 3.62 -3.80
N LEU A 162 5.97 4.37 -4.43
CA LEU A 162 6.38 4.10 -5.82
C LEU A 162 7.02 2.70 -5.95
N ASP A 163 7.97 2.39 -5.09
CA ASP A 163 8.68 1.10 -5.13
C ASP A 163 7.73 -0.08 -4.87
N LEU A 164 6.77 0.07 -3.96
CA LEU A 164 5.73 -0.92 -3.75
C LEU A 164 4.86 -1.11 -5.00
N ARG A 165 4.47 -0.05 -5.69
CA ARG A 165 3.69 -0.15 -6.94
C ARG A 165 4.49 -0.81 -8.06
N ILE A 166 5.79 -0.57 -8.12
CA ILE A 166 6.71 -1.27 -9.02
C ILE A 166 6.76 -2.78 -8.66
N TYR A 167 6.87 -3.11 -7.37
CA TYR A 167 6.83 -4.49 -6.90
C TYR A 167 5.51 -5.19 -7.25
N LEU A 168 4.37 -4.54 -7.04
CA LEU A 168 3.06 -5.08 -7.43
C LEU A 168 2.95 -5.30 -8.94
N THR A 169 3.53 -4.41 -9.74
CA THR A 169 3.62 -4.57 -11.19
C THR A 169 4.45 -5.81 -11.56
N GLN A 170 5.59 -6.01 -10.89
CA GLN A 170 6.41 -7.21 -11.06
C GLN A 170 5.63 -8.49 -10.71
N VAL A 171 4.98 -8.52 -9.55
CA VAL A 171 4.23 -9.70 -9.08
C VAL A 171 3.14 -10.07 -10.08
N GLU A 172 2.41 -9.09 -10.58
CA GLU A 172 1.30 -9.34 -11.50
C GLU A 172 1.77 -9.77 -12.89
N GLN A 173 2.84 -9.19 -13.41
CA GLN A 173 3.30 -9.45 -14.77
C GLN A 173 4.24 -10.65 -14.89
N GLN A 174 5.05 -10.92 -13.89
CA GLN A 174 6.14 -11.89 -13.95
C GLN A 174 6.24 -12.81 -12.72
N GLY A 175 5.39 -12.62 -11.72
CA GLY A 175 5.34 -13.43 -10.49
C GLY A 175 6.12 -12.87 -9.31
N GLU A 176 5.99 -13.56 -8.17
CA GLU A 176 6.65 -13.23 -6.91
C GLU A 176 8.16 -13.37 -7.02
N ILE A 177 8.89 -12.57 -6.25
CA ILE A 177 10.37 -12.58 -6.21
C ILE A 177 10.93 -12.84 -4.80
N TYR A 178 10.02 -12.94 -3.81
CA TYR A 178 10.34 -13.28 -2.41
C TYR A 178 9.62 -14.55 -1.99
#